data_8c2318f625b8221d82341475b82660b1
#
_entry.id   8c2318f625b8221d82341475b82660b1
#
_cell.length_a   1.000
_cell.length_b   1.000
_cell.length_c   1.000
_cell.angle_alpha   90.00
_cell.angle_beta   90.00
_cell.angle_gamma   90.00
#
_symmetry.space_group_name_H-M   'P 1'
#
loop_
_entity.id
_entity.type
_entity.pdbx_description
1 polymer ?
#
loop_
_entity_poly.entity_id
_entity_poly.type
_entity_poly.pdbx_seq_one_letter_code
_entity_poly.pdbx_strand_id
1 'polypeptide(L)'
;MSAVMSRPLADYTATQRTVDELDAAIGRLVRQMNAECYQMLVLVREFDDRFGWKKWNCKTCAEWLAWRSEIGLSAAREKVRTAHALRSLPAISAAFADGRLSYSKVRALTRVAPMHDEDLLLAYALSTTAENVEERCRQIRNVAPDSAHHAQRAWGNRSLTMWRDEGRGMLRLMVEVPIEEGELIAR
;
A
#
# COMPACT_ATOMS: atom_id res chain seq x y z
N MET A 1 13.43 -12.84 -28.77
CA MET A 1 14.04 -11.53 -28.56
C MET A 1 13.08 -10.49 -29.15
N SER A 2 12.20 -9.94 -28.31
CA SER A 2 11.19 -8.96 -28.75
C SER A 2 11.66 -7.58 -28.29
N ALA A 3 11.97 -6.72 -29.23
CA ALA A 3 12.44 -5.38 -28.99
C ALA A 3 11.31 -4.56 -28.36
N VAL A 4 11.48 -4.18 -27.11
CA VAL A 4 10.71 -3.11 -26.49
C VAL A 4 11.13 -1.82 -27.18
N MET A 5 10.32 -1.36 -28.12
CA MET A 5 10.48 -0.04 -28.71
C MET A 5 10.25 1.01 -27.63
N SER A 6 11.35 1.46 -27.03
CA SER A 6 11.37 2.69 -26.23
C SER A 6 10.99 3.84 -27.16
N ARG A 7 9.78 4.36 -26.99
CA ARG A 7 9.36 5.58 -27.64
C ARG A 7 10.26 6.72 -27.12
N PRO A 8 10.98 7.46 -27.96
CA PRO A 8 11.85 8.51 -27.49
C PRO A 8 11.04 9.62 -26.82
N LEU A 9 11.56 10.12 -25.71
CA LEU A 9 11.06 11.29 -24.95
C LEU A 9 11.08 12.62 -25.78
N ALA A 10 11.41 12.55 -27.07
CA ALA A 10 11.71 13.70 -27.91
C ALA A 10 10.48 14.38 -28.55
N ASP A 11 9.25 13.88 -28.38
CA ASP A 11 8.04 14.52 -28.93
C ASP A 11 7.24 15.33 -27.89
N TYR A 12 7.88 15.85 -26.86
CA TYR A 12 7.34 17.00 -26.13
C TYR A 12 7.65 18.31 -26.90
N THR A 13 7.25 18.40 -28.16
CA THR A 13 7.03 19.69 -28.78
C THR A 13 5.95 20.37 -27.96
N ALA A 14 6.36 21.43 -27.29
CA ALA A 14 5.52 22.26 -26.43
C ALA A 14 4.40 22.91 -27.25
N THR A 15 3.36 22.15 -27.54
CA THR A 15 2.07 22.74 -27.79
C THR A 15 1.72 23.43 -26.46
N GLN A 16 1.66 24.76 -26.46
CA GLN A 16 1.34 25.55 -25.26
C GLN A 16 -0.10 25.21 -24.86
N ARG A 17 -0.21 24.15 -24.02
CA ARG A 17 -1.49 23.78 -23.41
C ARG A 17 -1.83 24.84 -22.38
N THR A 18 -3.08 25.22 -22.33
CA THR A 18 -3.60 26.04 -21.24
C THR A 18 -3.50 25.30 -19.88
N VAL A 19 -3.56 26.04 -18.80
CA VAL A 19 -3.54 25.45 -17.45
C VAL A 19 -4.69 24.46 -17.27
N ASP A 20 -5.89 24.78 -17.80
CA ASP A 20 -7.07 23.90 -17.73
C ASP A 20 -6.87 22.60 -18.55
N GLU A 21 -6.23 22.69 -19.72
CA GLU A 21 -5.90 21.51 -20.52
C GLU A 21 -4.85 20.62 -19.83
N LEU A 22 -3.89 21.23 -19.11
CA LEU A 22 -2.91 20.50 -18.29
C LEU A 22 -3.60 19.81 -17.12
N ASP A 23 -4.45 20.51 -16.38
CA ASP A 23 -5.21 19.94 -15.27
C ASP A 23 -6.05 18.74 -15.72
N ALA A 24 -6.83 18.91 -16.80
CA ALA A 24 -7.62 17.84 -17.37
C ALA A 24 -6.77 16.64 -17.85
N ALA A 25 -5.60 16.90 -18.43
CA ALA A 25 -4.69 15.86 -18.88
C ALA A 25 -4.09 15.08 -17.68
N ILE A 26 -3.65 15.79 -16.65
CA ILE A 26 -3.14 15.21 -15.41
C ILE A 26 -4.23 14.35 -14.75
N GLY A 27 -5.45 14.88 -14.62
CA GLY A 27 -6.57 14.15 -14.03
C GLY A 27 -6.92 12.86 -14.78
N ARG A 28 -6.82 12.84 -16.12
CA ARG A 28 -7.00 11.62 -16.91
C ARG A 28 -5.89 10.60 -16.65
N LEU A 29 -4.63 11.05 -16.64
CA LEU A 29 -3.48 10.17 -16.39
C LEU A 29 -3.54 9.58 -14.98
N VAL A 30 -3.89 10.38 -13.97
CA VAL A 30 -4.04 9.89 -12.59
C VAL A 30 -5.11 8.78 -12.51
N ARG A 31 -6.26 8.97 -13.16
CA ARG A 31 -7.29 7.93 -13.21
C ARG A 31 -6.79 6.66 -13.91
N GLN A 32 -6.10 6.81 -15.03
CA GLN A 32 -5.52 5.67 -15.74
C GLN A 32 -4.50 4.93 -14.88
N MET A 33 -3.58 5.63 -14.23
CA MET A 33 -2.60 5.03 -13.31
C MET A 33 -3.26 4.28 -12.17
N ASN A 34 -4.35 4.80 -11.61
CA ASN A 34 -5.10 4.12 -10.56
C ASN A 34 -5.74 2.82 -11.09
N ALA A 35 -6.38 2.86 -12.26
CA ALA A 35 -6.97 1.68 -12.88
C ALA A 35 -5.92 0.61 -13.23
N GLU A 36 -4.76 1.02 -13.77
CA GLU A 36 -3.64 0.11 -14.04
C GLU A 36 -3.05 -0.48 -12.75
N CYS A 37 -3.00 0.30 -11.67
CA CYS A 37 -2.60 -0.19 -10.36
C CYS A 37 -3.57 -1.28 -9.85
N TYR A 38 -4.88 -1.11 -10.02
CA TYR A 38 -5.86 -2.16 -9.73
C TYR A 38 -5.57 -3.43 -10.53
N GLN A 39 -5.40 -3.32 -11.85
CA GLN A 39 -5.11 -4.47 -12.72
C GLN A 39 -3.83 -5.20 -12.28
N MET A 40 -2.79 -4.46 -11.95
CA MET A 40 -1.56 -5.04 -11.41
C MET A 40 -1.82 -5.83 -10.13
N LEU A 41 -2.62 -5.30 -9.19
CA LEU A 41 -2.93 -6.02 -7.94
C LEU A 41 -3.76 -7.28 -8.19
N VAL A 42 -4.68 -7.27 -9.16
CA VAL A 42 -5.40 -8.50 -9.58
C VAL A 42 -4.43 -9.57 -10.07
N LEU A 43 -3.47 -9.19 -10.92
CA LEU A 43 -2.45 -10.11 -11.42
C LEU A 43 -1.51 -10.59 -10.31
N VAL A 44 -1.10 -9.72 -9.39
CA VAL A 44 -0.26 -10.07 -8.23
C VAL A 44 -0.96 -11.12 -7.37
N ARG A 45 -2.25 -10.95 -7.10
CA ARG A 45 -3.05 -11.92 -6.33
C ARG A 45 -3.11 -13.27 -7.04
N GLU A 46 -3.44 -13.30 -8.34
CA GLU A 46 -3.50 -14.52 -9.12
C GLU A 46 -2.14 -15.23 -9.17
N PHE A 47 -1.06 -14.47 -9.32
CA PHE A 47 0.29 -14.99 -9.31
C PHE A 47 0.67 -15.59 -7.95
N ASP A 48 0.25 -14.96 -6.85
CA ASP A 48 0.46 -15.46 -5.50
C ASP A 48 -0.37 -16.73 -5.23
N ASP A 49 -1.66 -16.74 -5.58
CA ASP A 49 -2.55 -17.90 -5.46
C ASP A 49 -1.99 -19.14 -6.19
N ARG A 50 -1.28 -18.94 -7.29
CA ARG A 50 -0.63 -19.99 -8.10
C ARG A 50 0.81 -20.29 -7.67
N PHE A 51 1.31 -19.69 -6.60
CA PHE A 51 2.70 -19.84 -6.15
C PHE A 51 3.74 -19.52 -7.23
N GLY A 52 3.44 -18.60 -8.14
CA GLY A 52 4.28 -18.26 -9.28
C GLY A 52 5.69 -17.78 -8.92
N TRP A 53 5.83 -17.18 -7.74
CA TRP A 53 7.10 -16.70 -7.19
C TRP A 53 8.11 -17.81 -6.92
N LYS A 54 7.66 -19.07 -6.70
CA LYS A 54 8.56 -20.23 -6.53
C LYS A 54 9.45 -20.47 -7.74
N LYS A 55 8.95 -20.18 -8.95
CA LYS A 55 9.71 -20.30 -10.19
C LYS A 55 10.96 -19.39 -10.23
N TRP A 56 10.95 -18.34 -9.42
CA TRP A 56 12.02 -17.35 -9.33
C TRP A 56 12.88 -17.52 -8.08
N ASN A 57 12.78 -18.66 -7.40
CA ASN A 57 13.51 -18.98 -6.17
C ASN A 57 13.27 -17.95 -5.02
N CYS A 58 12.13 -17.26 -5.05
CA CYS A 58 11.70 -16.40 -3.97
C CYS A 58 10.95 -17.20 -2.90
N LYS A 59 10.99 -16.74 -1.65
CA LYS A 59 10.28 -17.39 -0.54
C LYS A 59 8.81 -16.95 -0.46
N THR A 60 8.50 -15.76 -0.98
CA THR A 60 7.16 -15.16 -0.94
C THR A 60 6.88 -14.33 -2.19
N CYS A 61 5.59 -14.13 -2.50
CA CYS A 61 5.16 -13.20 -3.55
C CYS A 61 5.67 -11.78 -3.32
N ALA A 62 5.73 -11.36 -2.05
CA ALA A 62 6.23 -10.02 -1.70
C ALA A 62 7.73 -9.86 -2.02
N GLU A 63 8.55 -10.89 -1.79
CA GLU A 63 9.97 -10.86 -2.19
C GLU A 63 10.12 -10.76 -3.72
N TRP A 64 9.36 -11.58 -4.45
CA TRP A 64 9.35 -11.53 -5.90
C TRP A 64 8.89 -10.15 -6.41
N LEU A 65 7.81 -9.61 -5.85
CA LEU A 65 7.27 -8.31 -6.25
C LEU A 65 8.25 -7.17 -5.94
N ALA A 66 8.92 -7.23 -4.78
CA ALA A 66 9.92 -6.24 -4.38
C ALA A 66 11.07 -6.20 -5.40
N TRP A 67 11.59 -7.37 -5.76
CA TRP A 67 12.64 -7.50 -6.78
C TRP A 67 12.14 -7.07 -8.17
N ARG A 68 10.96 -7.56 -8.58
CA ARG A 68 10.42 -7.33 -9.93
C ARG A 68 10.06 -5.88 -10.21
N SER A 69 9.63 -5.14 -9.17
CA SER A 69 9.15 -3.76 -9.26
C SER A 69 10.11 -2.74 -8.64
N GLU A 70 11.27 -3.17 -8.18
CA GLU A 70 12.31 -2.32 -7.56
C GLU A 70 11.76 -1.49 -6.37
N ILE A 71 10.84 -2.08 -5.57
CA ILE A 71 10.25 -1.43 -4.40
C ILE A 71 10.73 -2.12 -3.11
N GLY A 72 10.67 -1.40 -2.00
CA GLY A 72 10.99 -1.95 -0.70
C GLY A 72 10.07 -3.12 -0.31
N LEU A 73 10.62 -4.12 0.41
CA LEU A 73 9.89 -5.33 0.80
C LEU A 73 8.63 -5.02 1.61
N SER A 74 8.65 -3.99 2.46
CA SER A 74 7.48 -3.55 3.23
C SER A 74 6.36 -3.06 2.29
N ALA A 75 6.70 -2.27 1.27
CA ALA A 75 5.74 -1.80 0.27
C ALA A 75 5.17 -2.96 -0.56
N ALA A 76 6.00 -3.94 -0.91
CA ALA A 76 5.58 -5.14 -1.62
C ALA A 76 4.61 -6.00 -0.78
N ARG A 77 4.93 -6.23 0.50
CA ARG A 77 4.03 -6.94 1.44
C ARG A 77 2.66 -6.27 1.53
N GLU A 78 2.65 -4.93 1.61
CA GLU A 78 1.41 -4.17 1.67
C GLU A 78 0.60 -4.25 0.36
N LYS A 79 1.26 -4.27 -0.79
CA LYS A 79 0.60 -4.49 -2.08
C LYS A 79 -0.04 -5.88 -2.18
N VAL A 80 0.69 -6.92 -1.79
CA VAL A 80 0.16 -8.30 -1.77
C VAL A 80 -1.03 -8.42 -0.81
N ARG A 81 -0.91 -7.87 0.41
CA ARG A 81 -2.02 -7.83 1.38
C ARG A 81 -3.25 -7.12 0.80
N THR A 82 -3.07 -5.96 0.20
CA THR A 82 -4.14 -5.16 -0.40
C THR A 82 -4.79 -5.93 -1.56
N ALA A 83 -4.01 -6.59 -2.40
CA ALA A 83 -4.50 -7.40 -3.51
C ALA A 83 -5.44 -8.54 -3.05
N HIS A 84 -5.10 -9.22 -1.97
CA HIS A 84 -5.95 -10.25 -1.38
C HIS A 84 -7.20 -9.67 -0.71
N ALA A 85 -7.08 -8.56 0.02
CA ALA A 85 -8.20 -7.94 0.71
C ALA A 85 -9.29 -7.43 -0.27
N LEU A 86 -8.92 -6.97 -1.45
CA LEU A 86 -9.87 -6.51 -2.48
C LEU A 86 -10.82 -7.61 -2.97
N ARG A 87 -10.50 -8.91 -2.75
CA ARG A 87 -11.39 -10.01 -3.12
C ARG A 87 -12.77 -9.94 -2.44
N SER A 88 -12.80 -9.48 -1.21
CA SER A 88 -14.02 -9.36 -0.39
C SER A 88 -14.66 -7.97 -0.42
N LEU A 89 -14.18 -7.06 -1.26
CA LEU A 89 -14.60 -5.66 -1.30
C LEU A 89 -14.99 -5.24 -2.73
N PRO A 90 -16.17 -5.68 -3.22
CA PRO A 90 -16.57 -5.49 -4.61
C PRO A 90 -16.78 -4.03 -4.98
N ALA A 91 -17.37 -3.19 -4.11
CA ALA A 91 -17.65 -1.78 -4.41
C ALA A 91 -16.37 -0.95 -4.46
N ILE A 92 -15.45 -1.15 -3.51
CA ILE A 92 -14.12 -0.52 -3.50
C ILE A 92 -13.29 -0.99 -4.70
N SER A 93 -13.36 -2.29 -5.03
CA SER A 93 -12.68 -2.86 -6.21
C SER A 93 -13.16 -2.23 -7.50
N ALA A 94 -14.48 -2.09 -7.68
CA ALA A 94 -15.06 -1.43 -8.86
C ALA A 94 -14.63 0.04 -8.97
N ALA A 95 -14.69 0.79 -7.87
CA ALA A 95 -14.27 2.19 -7.85
C ALA A 95 -12.77 2.36 -8.15
N PHE A 96 -11.94 1.40 -7.73
CA PHE A 96 -10.51 1.41 -8.02
C PHE A 96 -10.22 1.02 -9.47
N ALA A 97 -10.93 0.03 -10.01
CA ALA A 97 -10.87 -0.36 -11.42
C ALA A 97 -11.23 0.80 -12.36
N ASP A 98 -12.21 1.63 -11.98
CA ASP A 98 -12.60 2.86 -12.69
C ASP A 98 -11.61 4.02 -12.49
N GLY A 99 -10.56 3.83 -11.69
CA GLY A 99 -9.57 4.86 -11.38
C GLY A 99 -10.05 5.97 -10.46
N ARG A 100 -11.24 5.83 -9.83
CA ARG A 100 -11.84 6.83 -8.94
C ARG A 100 -11.20 6.88 -7.55
N LEU A 101 -10.49 5.83 -7.15
CA LEU A 101 -9.74 5.75 -5.91
C LEU A 101 -8.25 5.64 -6.19
N SER A 102 -7.43 6.31 -5.38
CA SER A 102 -5.97 6.11 -5.38
C SER A 102 -5.59 4.87 -4.58
N TYR A 103 -4.42 4.29 -4.88
CA TYR A 103 -3.87 3.16 -4.11
C TYR A 103 -3.75 3.48 -2.61
N SER A 104 -3.38 4.73 -2.24
CA SER A 104 -3.28 5.14 -0.83
C SER A 104 -4.62 5.01 -0.11
N LYS A 105 -5.72 5.49 -0.71
CA LYS A 105 -7.07 5.33 -0.15
C LYS A 105 -7.45 3.85 -0.03
N VAL A 106 -7.28 3.09 -1.09
CA VAL A 106 -7.62 1.64 -1.12
C VAL A 106 -6.83 0.88 -0.06
N ARG A 107 -5.53 1.12 0.06
CA ARG A 107 -4.68 0.53 1.08
C ARG A 107 -5.20 0.77 2.51
N ALA A 108 -5.67 1.99 2.81
CA ALA A 108 -6.23 2.33 4.11
C ALA A 108 -7.58 1.64 4.33
N LEU A 109 -8.49 1.73 3.35
CA LEU A 109 -9.83 1.15 3.40
C LEU A 109 -9.80 -0.36 3.61
N THR A 110 -8.94 -1.09 2.90
CA THR A 110 -8.81 -2.56 3.01
C THR A 110 -8.38 -3.05 4.40
N ARG A 111 -8.00 -2.17 5.30
CA ARG A 111 -7.67 -2.51 6.69
C ARG A 111 -8.87 -2.46 7.64
N VAL A 112 -9.93 -1.77 7.26
CA VAL A 112 -11.12 -1.54 8.10
C VAL A 112 -12.41 -2.06 7.47
N ALA A 113 -12.51 -2.07 6.15
CA ALA A 113 -13.71 -2.47 5.42
C ALA A 113 -14.25 -3.87 5.75
N PRO A 114 -13.44 -4.90 6.06
CA PRO A 114 -13.98 -6.21 6.43
C PRO A 114 -14.86 -6.20 7.70
N MET A 115 -14.79 -5.15 8.50
CA MET A 115 -15.51 -5.02 9.78
C MET A 115 -16.55 -3.90 9.75
N HIS A 116 -16.72 -3.22 8.62
CA HIS A 116 -17.58 -2.03 8.48
C HIS A 116 -18.33 -2.06 7.16
N ASP A 117 -19.34 -1.20 7.04
CA ASP A 117 -20.11 -1.01 5.81
C ASP A 117 -19.22 -0.47 4.69
N GLU A 118 -19.05 -1.27 3.63
CA GLU A 118 -18.20 -0.94 2.49
C GLU A 118 -18.69 0.30 1.75
N ASP A 119 -20.02 0.44 1.56
CA ASP A 119 -20.62 1.53 0.79
C ASP A 119 -20.44 2.88 1.50
N LEU A 120 -20.59 2.91 2.81
CA LEU A 120 -20.34 4.11 3.62
C LEU A 120 -18.87 4.52 3.57
N LEU A 121 -17.97 3.57 3.69
CA LEU A 121 -16.52 3.82 3.58
C LEU A 121 -16.14 4.31 2.19
N LEU A 122 -16.73 3.73 1.15
CA LEU A 122 -16.51 4.14 -0.24
C LEU A 122 -17.02 5.57 -0.48
N ALA A 123 -18.24 5.87 -0.05
CA ALA A 123 -18.81 7.22 -0.19
C ALA A 123 -17.93 8.27 0.50
N TYR A 124 -17.48 8.01 1.71
CA TYR A 124 -16.54 8.87 2.42
C TYR A 124 -15.22 9.04 1.64
N ALA A 125 -14.63 7.94 1.17
CA ALA A 125 -13.37 8.00 0.45
C ALA A 125 -13.46 8.77 -0.88
N LEU A 126 -14.60 8.73 -1.56
CA LEU A 126 -14.82 9.49 -2.79
C LEU A 126 -14.96 10.99 -2.54
N SER A 127 -15.44 11.41 -1.35
CA SER A 127 -15.70 12.81 -1.00
C SER A 127 -14.53 13.55 -0.35
N THR A 128 -13.41 12.86 0.00
CA THR A 128 -12.34 13.46 0.80
C THR A 128 -10.94 13.12 0.27
N THR A 129 -9.90 13.66 0.90
CA THR A 129 -8.49 13.43 0.56
C THR A 129 -7.99 12.05 1.03
N ALA A 130 -6.85 11.60 0.51
CA ALA A 130 -6.23 10.36 0.95
C ALA A 130 -5.77 10.43 2.42
N GLU A 131 -5.27 11.58 2.85
CA GLU A 131 -4.86 11.83 4.24
C GLU A 131 -6.01 11.67 5.22
N ASN A 132 -7.18 12.28 4.91
CA ASN A 132 -8.37 12.16 5.74
C ASN A 132 -8.88 10.71 5.81
N VAL A 133 -8.82 9.96 4.70
CA VAL A 133 -9.17 8.53 4.70
C VAL A 133 -8.22 7.73 5.58
N GLU A 134 -6.91 7.96 5.48
CA GLU A 134 -5.90 7.26 6.29
C GLU A 134 -6.11 7.56 7.79
N GLU A 135 -6.37 8.82 8.14
CA GLU A 135 -6.63 9.23 9.51
C GLU A 135 -7.93 8.58 10.05
N ARG A 136 -9.02 8.63 9.28
CA ARG A 136 -10.28 8.00 9.65
C ARG A 136 -10.13 6.49 9.87
N CYS A 137 -9.44 5.82 8.96
CA CYS A 137 -9.16 4.38 9.09
C CYS A 137 -8.27 4.07 10.31
N ARG A 138 -7.36 4.97 10.67
CA ARG A 138 -6.55 4.85 11.90
C ARG A 138 -7.43 4.96 13.14
N GLN A 139 -8.31 5.96 13.19
CA GLN A 139 -9.26 6.14 14.29
C GLN A 139 -10.17 4.92 14.48
N ILE A 140 -10.75 4.40 13.38
CA ILE A 140 -11.59 3.20 13.41
C ILE A 140 -10.84 2.02 14.04
N ARG A 141 -9.58 1.79 13.65
CA ARG A 141 -8.76 0.68 14.20
C ARG A 141 -8.46 0.87 15.70
N ASN A 142 -8.27 2.12 16.12
CA ASN A 142 -7.96 2.43 17.52
C ASN A 142 -9.18 2.34 18.45
N VAL A 143 -10.39 2.47 17.89
CA VAL A 143 -11.66 2.38 18.64
C VAL A 143 -12.21 0.95 18.68
N ALA A 144 -11.74 0.05 17.82
CA ALA A 144 -12.19 -1.34 17.80
C ALA A 144 -11.90 -2.04 19.15
N PRO A 145 -12.90 -2.69 19.79
CA PRO A 145 -12.81 -3.20 21.16
C PRO A 145 -11.97 -4.46 21.33
N ASP A 146 -11.03 -4.71 20.46
CA ASP A 146 -10.14 -5.88 20.54
C ASP A 146 -8.83 -5.52 21.27
N SER A 147 -8.96 -4.75 22.36
CA SER A 147 -7.81 -4.31 23.16
C SER A 147 -6.99 -5.49 23.72
N ALA A 148 -7.64 -6.60 24.10
CA ALA A 148 -6.94 -7.78 24.60
C ALA A 148 -6.14 -8.51 23.51
N HIS A 149 -6.71 -8.72 22.31
CA HIS A 149 -6.00 -9.31 21.19
C HIS A 149 -4.98 -8.37 20.54
N HIS A 150 -5.21 -7.05 20.58
CA HIS A 150 -4.20 -6.06 20.18
C HIS A 150 -3.02 -6.02 21.14
N ALA A 151 -3.28 -6.02 22.45
CA ALA A 151 -2.25 -6.13 23.48
C ALA A 151 -1.44 -7.43 23.30
N GLN A 152 -2.12 -8.57 23.11
CA GLN A 152 -1.45 -9.85 22.96
C GLN A 152 -0.63 -9.95 21.66
N ARG A 153 -1.10 -9.37 20.52
CA ARG A 153 -0.29 -9.24 19.28
C ARG A 153 0.85 -8.25 19.42
N ALA A 154 0.64 -7.11 20.09
CA ALA A 154 1.70 -6.16 20.37
C ALA A 154 2.80 -6.80 21.24
N TRP A 155 2.41 -7.63 22.22
CA TRP A 155 3.33 -8.43 23.02
C TRP A 155 4.10 -9.47 22.19
N GLY A 156 3.45 -10.13 21.23
CA GLY A 156 4.07 -11.09 20.31
C GLY A 156 5.00 -10.46 19.28
N ASN A 157 4.83 -9.19 18.97
CA ASN A 157 5.60 -8.45 17.98
C ASN A 157 6.79 -7.69 18.59
N ARG A 158 7.11 -7.89 19.87
CA ARG A 158 8.28 -7.27 20.47
C ARG A 158 9.54 -7.70 19.75
N SER A 159 10.35 -6.74 19.40
CA SER A 159 11.63 -7.00 18.75
C SER A 159 12.72 -6.09 19.33
N LEU A 160 13.93 -6.66 19.42
CA LEU A 160 15.14 -5.93 19.73
C LEU A 160 16.16 -6.24 18.62
N THR A 161 16.46 -5.24 17.85
CA THR A 161 17.51 -5.33 16.83
C THR A 161 18.69 -4.47 17.26
N MET A 162 19.88 -5.08 17.26
CA MET A 162 21.11 -4.41 17.64
C MET A 162 22.15 -4.58 16.54
N TRP A 163 22.76 -3.48 16.12
CA TRP A 163 23.88 -3.52 15.17
C TRP A 163 24.95 -2.50 15.53
N ARG A 164 26.18 -2.84 15.18
CA ARG A 164 27.33 -1.97 15.36
C ARG A 164 27.55 -1.14 14.08
N ASP A 165 27.61 0.17 14.22
CA ASP A 165 28.05 1.10 13.19
C ASP A 165 29.55 1.38 13.42
N GLU A 166 30.40 0.50 12.86
CA GLU A 166 31.84 0.59 13.06
C GLU A 166 32.42 1.88 12.49
N GLY A 167 31.84 2.43 11.43
CA GLY A 167 32.28 3.68 10.81
C GLY A 167 32.08 4.91 11.70
N ARG A 168 31.14 4.84 12.65
CA ARG A 168 30.82 5.90 13.60
C ARG A 168 31.18 5.55 15.04
N GLY A 169 31.67 4.34 15.31
CA GLY A 169 31.93 3.85 16.65
C GLY A 169 30.66 3.77 17.54
N MET A 170 29.49 3.57 16.93
CA MET A 170 28.20 3.61 17.61
C MET A 170 27.54 2.24 17.64
N LEU A 171 26.92 1.93 18.77
CA LEU A 171 25.96 0.82 18.87
C LEU A 171 24.56 1.38 18.67
N ARG A 172 23.84 0.86 17.69
CA ARG A 172 22.43 1.22 17.44
C ARG A 172 21.53 0.12 17.94
N LEU A 173 20.51 0.54 18.68
CA LEU A 173 19.45 -0.32 19.20
C LEU A 173 18.13 0.14 18.60
N MET A 174 17.36 -0.79 18.04
CA MET A 174 15.96 -0.58 17.67
C MET A 174 15.12 -1.51 18.55
N VAL A 175 14.24 -0.91 19.33
CA VAL A 175 13.33 -1.61 20.24
C VAL A 175 11.92 -1.36 19.73
N GLU A 176 11.19 -2.43 19.47
CA GLU A 176 9.74 -2.39 19.21
C GLU A 176 9.03 -3.06 20.37
N VAL A 177 8.26 -2.27 21.13
CA VAL A 177 7.51 -2.71 22.30
C VAL A 177 6.13 -2.06 22.28
N PRO A 178 5.13 -2.62 23.03
CA PRO A 178 3.87 -1.94 23.27
C PRO A 178 4.08 -0.52 23.80
N ILE A 179 3.16 0.40 23.48
CA ILE A 179 3.29 1.83 23.82
C ILE A 179 3.48 2.02 25.32
N GLU A 180 2.75 1.24 26.14
CA GLU A 180 2.82 1.29 27.60
C GLU A 180 4.23 0.97 28.15
N GLU A 181 4.92 0.01 27.52
CA GLU A 181 6.30 -0.33 27.86
C GLU A 181 7.28 0.70 27.31
N GLY A 182 7.03 1.20 26.08
CA GLY A 182 7.86 2.23 25.44
C GLY A 182 7.90 3.53 26.24
N GLU A 183 6.79 3.95 26.84
CA GLU A 183 6.72 5.13 27.70
C GLU A 183 7.53 4.98 29.00
N LEU A 184 7.68 3.76 29.52
CA LEU A 184 8.53 3.47 30.67
C LEU A 184 10.02 3.52 30.34
N ILE A 185 10.39 3.15 29.13
CA ILE A 185 11.78 3.18 28.63
C ILE A 185 12.22 4.60 28.27
N ALA A 186 11.28 5.46 27.85
CA ALA A 186 11.53 6.84 27.43
C ALA A 186 11.62 7.84 28.61
N ARG A 187 11.35 7.43 29.83
CA ARG A 187 11.51 8.21 31.06
C ARG A 187 12.90 8.09 31.64
#